data_c49685841ae7b378dcc89f79f9b47ded
#
_entry.id   c49685841ae7b378dcc89f79f9b47ded
#
_cell.length_a   1.000
_cell.length_b   1.000
_cell.length_c   1.000
_cell.angle_alpha   90.00
_cell.angle_beta   90.00
_cell.angle_gamma   90.00
#
_symmetry.space_group_name_H-M   'P 1'
#
loop_
_entity.id
_entity.type
_entity.pdbx_description
1 polymer ?
#
loop_
_entity_poly.entity_id
_entity_poly.type
_entity_poly.pdbx_seq_one_letter_code
_entity_poly.pdbx_strand_id
1 'polypeptide(L)'
;MYIRGRPVLVGTTSVEQSEYLSALLQEWNIPHNVLNARPKYAAREAEIVAQAGRKCAITIATNMAGRGTDIILGGNPEMLAKEIVEGNMLSFMTQEAPNIDTDGAPLSQMAFSKIKLTASSLAKLAKASLTARFVCGKGGAKWSYREAKSKLASALELCQSEDEKKLQDLSSGHGVQMITLGPAIAVAYLSILKDCEIHCKEEGNEVKQLGGLHVLGTALHESRRIDNQLRGRAGRQGDPGSTRFMISLQDEMIRKFDSEWAVNLVSKAFDDSPLESKAFQQQINSLQMTVESYFMKIRESLIEYDDVIEVQRRHVYNLREAFLMDDPHSFRHRLHQYMQAVADEIILQHIDPSKAPRSWNIDSVLAEFEDVAVKHLKASNVSTDIFSEVTGSSIVQSLKTYQEAPSTKLELSVLPGLPIPGTEYHGLRRKASSVKRWLEITFDQSARQGKYLKEVQLFRKYLGDLLIGLYELKTESSGFSILEIDQIERMMAVKALDGLWSAHLANLNRLRAAVNIRGFAHMNPLEEYKIDSCRFFIAMLSADRRLTVEYLLKPWLIQEGDELDVEYA
;
A
#
# COMPACT_ATOMS: atom_id res chain seq x y z
N MET A 1 27.56 -23.51 -22.41
CA MET A 1 27.28 -23.91 -21.04
C MET A 1 26.24 -25.02 -21.01
N TYR A 2 25.07 -24.85 -21.60
CA TYR A 2 24.01 -25.85 -21.69
C TYR A 2 24.49 -27.22 -22.21
N ILE A 3 25.20 -27.25 -23.38
CA ILE A 3 25.73 -28.46 -23.98
C ILE A 3 26.68 -29.23 -23.03
N ARG A 4 27.34 -28.52 -22.10
CA ARG A 4 28.21 -29.11 -21.08
C ARG A 4 27.45 -29.59 -19.84
N GLY A 5 26.12 -29.44 -19.80
CA GLY A 5 25.29 -29.88 -18.66
C GLY A 5 25.11 -28.81 -17.57
N ARG A 6 25.70 -27.62 -17.67
CA ARG A 6 25.56 -26.60 -16.65
C ARG A 6 24.17 -25.93 -16.70
N PRO A 7 23.52 -25.69 -15.56
CA PRO A 7 22.34 -24.85 -15.51
C PRO A 7 22.67 -23.40 -15.87
N VAL A 8 21.78 -22.74 -16.60
CA VAL A 8 21.93 -21.36 -17.05
C VAL A 8 20.72 -20.54 -16.63
N LEU A 9 20.96 -19.45 -15.89
CA LEU A 9 19.98 -18.42 -15.58
C LEU A 9 20.23 -17.20 -16.44
N VAL A 10 19.27 -16.87 -17.30
CA VAL A 10 19.34 -15.70 -18.18
C VAL A 10 18.52 -14.56 -17.58
N GLY A 11 19.19 -13.48 -17.18
CA GLY A 11 18.54 -12.28 -16.67
C GLY A 11 18.24 -11.28 -17.78
N THR A 12 17.00 -10.82 -17.88
CA THR A 12 16.54 -9.80 -18.82
C THR A 12 16.02 -8.57 -18.10
N THR A 13 16.07 -7.41 -18.75
CA THR A 13 15.61 -6.14 -18.17
C THR A 13 14.14 -5.88 -18.39
N SER A 14 13.51 -6.50 -19.38
CA SER A 14 12.09 -6.33 -19.69
C SER A 14 11.38 -7.66 -19.99
N VAL A 15 10.04 -7.62 -19.92
CA VAL A 15 9.19 -8.77 -20.26
C VAL A 15 9.30 -9.10 -21.74
N GLU A 16 9.32 -8.08 -22.60
CA GLU A 16 9.43 -8.22 -24.06
C GLU A 16 10.73 -8.93 -24.47
N GLN A 17 11.85 -8.54 -23.83
CA GLN A 17 13.14 -9.23 -24.07
C GLN A 17 13.09 -10.70 -23.65
N SER A 18 12.41 -11.01 -22.53
CA SER A 18 12.27 -12.39 -22.06
C SER A 18 11.46 -13.25 -23.05
N GLU A 19 10.41 -12.67 -23.62
CA GLU A 19 9.57 -13.34 -24.61
C GLU A 19 10.28 -13.50 -25.97
N TYR A 20 11.01 -12.48 -26.39
CA TYR A 20 11.81 -12.55 -27.62
C TYR A 20 12.87 -13.66 -27.54
N LEU A 21 13.62 -13.72 -26.42
CA LEU A 21 14.60 -14.79 -26.21
C LEU A 21 13.94 -16.17 -26.11
N SER A 22 12.77 -16.25 -25.49
CA SER A 22 11.98 -17.49 -25.45
C SER A 22 11.60 -17.95 -26.85
N ALA A 23 11.11 -17.07 -27.70
CA ALA A 23 10.75 -17.40 -29.09
C ALA A 23 11.97 -17.92 -29.87
N LEU A 24 13.12 -17.26 -29.75
CA LEU A 24 14.36 -17.72 -30.40
C LEU A 24 14.81 -19.10 -29.92
N LEU A 25 14.74 -19.38 -28.61
CA LEU A 25 15.10 -20.70 -28.09
C LEU A 25 14.11 -21.78 -28.51
N GLN A 26 12.82 -21.43 -28.69
CA GLN A 26 11.80 -22.33 -29.25
C GLN A 26 12.10 -22.69 -30.73
N GLU A 27 12.48 -21.72 -31.57
CA GLU A 27 12.88 -21.97 -32.95
C GLU A 27 14.07 -22.95 -33.02
N TRP A 28 14.99 -22.87 -32.07
CA TRP A 28 16.14 -23.79 -32.02
C TRP A 28 15.85 -25.09 -31.26
N ASN A 29 14.59 -25.34 -30.86
CA ASN A 29 14.17 -26.49 -30.09
C ASN A 29 14.98 -26.69 -28.79
N ILE A 30 15.39 -25.60 -28.13
CA ILE A 30 16.11 -25.64 -26.87
C ILE A 30 15.08 -25.52 -25.74
N PRO A 31 14.96 -26.54 -24.88
CA PRO A 31 14.02 -26.50 -23.76
C PRO A 31 14.44 -25.44 -22.73
N HIS A 32 13.50 -24.62 -22.30
CA HIS A 32 13.74 -23.55 -21.33
C HIS A 32 12.47 -23.19 -20.56
N ASN A 33 12.67 -22.57 -19.41
CA ASN A 33 11.62 -21.99 -18.59
C ASN A 33 11.63 -20.47 -18.70
N VAL A 34 10.43 -19.84 -18.66
CA VAL A 34 10.29 -18.38 -18.62
C VAL A 34 9.68 -17.98 -17.28
N LEU A 35 10.26 -16.97 -16.66
CA LEU A 35 9.83 -16.41 -15.38
C LEU A 35 9.77 -14.88 -15.52
N ASN A 36 8.59 -14.34 -15.78
CA ASN A 36 8.35 -12.91 -15.89
C ASN A 36 7.09 -12.49 -15.15
N ALA A 37 6.80 -11.18 -15.12
CA ALA A 37 5.68 -10.62 -14.37
C ALA A 37 4.28 -10.94 -14.93
N ARG A 38 4.16 -11.75 -16.00
CA ARG A 38 2.84 -12.17 -16.49
C ARG A 38 2.18 -13.14 -15.52
N PRO A 39 0.86 -13.02 -15.26
CA PRO A 39 0.14 -13.82 -14.27
C PRO A 39 0.36 -15.33 -14.39
N LYS A 40 0.42 -15.86 -15.60
CA LYS A 40 0.64 -17.29 -15.88
C LYS A 40 1.99 -17.84 -15.38
N TYR A 41 3.01 -16.97 -15.30
CA TYR A 41 4.35 -17.35 -14.81
C TYR A 41 4.51 -17.01 -13.33
N ALA A 42 3.95 -15.87 -12.88
CA ALA A 42 4.02 -15.45 -11.50
C ALA A 42 3.38 -16.47 -10.53
N ALA A 43 2.27 -17.07 -10.93
CA ALA A 43 1.61 -18.12 -10.13
C ALA A 43 2.47 -19.38 -9.92
N ARG A 44 3.49 -19.61 -10.77
CA ARG A 44 4.36 -20.79 -10.75
C ARG A 44 5.82 -20.47 -10.46
N GLU A 45 6.08 -19.27 -9.99
CA GLU A 45 7.44 -18.77 -9.74
C GLU A 45 8.25 -19.72 -8.85
N ALA A 46 7.69 -20.15 -7.72
CA ALA A 46 8.35 -21.05 -6.79
C ALA A 46 8.72 -22.40 -7.42
N GLU A 47 7.85 -22.95 -8.26
CA GLU A 47 8.06 -24.23 -8.97
C GLU A 47 9.21 -24.11 -9.99
N ILE A 48 9.22 -23.03 -10.77
CA ILE A 48 10.25 -22.78 -11.81
C ILE A 48 11.61 -22.55 -11.16
N VAL A 49 11.67 -21.72 -10.11
CA VAL A 49 12.93 -21.39 -9.41
C VAL A 49 13.51 -22.63 -8.72
N ALA A 50 12.67 -23.47 -8.11
CA ALA A 50 13.08 -24.70 -7.45
C ALA A 50 13.83 -25.67 -8.38
N GLN A 51 13.54 -25.63 -9.69
CA GLN A 51 14.17 -26.51 -10.68
C GLN A 51 15.25 -25.82 -11.53
N ALA A 52 15.48 -24.51 -11.32
CA ALA A 52 16.44 -23.74 -12.12
C ALA A 52 17.91 -24.19 -11.94
N GLY A 53 18.23 -24.89 -10.83
CA GLY A 53 19.57 -25.43 -10.54
C GLY A 53 19.84 -26.82 -11.10
N ARG A 54 18.92 -27.44 -11.83
CA ARG A 54 19.07 -28.77 -12.40
C ARG A 54 20.02 -28.80 -13.61
N LYS A 55 20.62 -29.95 -13.85
CA LYS A 55 21.51 -30.19 -15.00
C LYS A 55 20.80 -29.87 -16.31
N CYS A 56 21.44 -29.11 -17.19
CA CYS A 56 20.89 -28.61 -18.47
C CYS A 56 19.65 -27.72 -18.35
N ALA A 57 19.31 -27.20 -17.18
CA ALA A 57 18.21 -26.26 -17.06
C ALA A 57 18.58 -24.90 -17.66
N ILE A 58 17.66 -24.31 -18.43
CA ILE A 58 17.71 -22.92 -18.89
C ILE A 58 16.50 -22.20 -18.33
N THR A 59 16.72 -21.15 -17.59
CA THR A 59 15.65 -20.32 -17.04
C THR A 59 15.88 -18.88 -17.48
N ILE A 60 14.91 -18.29 -18.19
CA ILE A 60 14.89 -16.87 -18.54
C ILE A 60 14.08 -16.16 -17.49
N ALA A 61 14.69 -15.22 -16.76
CA ALA A 61 14.02 -14.50 -15.69
C ALA A 61 14.12 -12.98 -15.89
N THR A 62 13.02 -12.27 -15.68
CA THR A 62 13.08 -10.82 -15.51
C THR A 62 13.60 -10.49 -14.11
N ASN A 63 14.10 -9.27 -13.94
CA ASN A 63 14.87 -8.81 -12.79
C ASN A 63 14.23 -9.11 -11.42
N MET A 64 12.91 -9.07 -11.30
CA MET A 64 12.21 -9.25 -10.01
C MET A 64 11.82 -10.70 -9.70
N ALA A 65 11.86 -11.56 -10.69
CA ALA A 65 11.41 -12.94 -10.56
C ALA A 65 12.40 -13.77 -9.74
N GLY A 66 11.89 -14.56 -8.81
CA GLY A 66 12.68 -15.41 -7.93
C GLY A 66 13.41 -14.68 -6.78
N ARG A 67 13.05 -13.44 -6.46
CA ARG A 67 13.64 -12.71 -5.32
C ARG A 67 13.23 -13.38 -4.00
N GLY A 68 14.20 -13.63 -3.12
CA GLY A 68 13.96 -14.25 -1.82
C GLY A 68 14.00 -15.78 -1.82
N THR A 69 14.10 -16.44 -2.99
CA THR A 69 14.24 -17.90 -3.10
C THR A 69 15.66 -18.30 -3.49
N ASP A 70 16.15 -19.39 -2.93
CA ASP A 70 17.47 -19.94 -3.28
C ASP A 70 17.36 -20.94 -4.43
N ILE A 71 18.33 -20.89 -5.36
CA ILE A 71 18.47 -21.87 -6.43
C ILE A 71 19.40 -22.96 -5.93
N ILE A 72 18.85 -24.15 -5.67
CA ILE A 72 19.58 -25.31 -5.18
C ILE A 72 20.16 -26.08 -6.38
N LEU A 73 21.46 -26.34 -6.37
CA LEU A 73 22.10 -27.13 -7.42
C LEU A 73 21.61 -28.61 -7.35
N GLY A 74 21.11 -29.09 -8.48
CA GLY A 74 20.43 -30.39 -8.56
C GLY A 74 18.90 -30.32 -8.43
N GLY A 75 18.36 -29.14 -8.06
CA GLY A 75 16.91 -28.90 -7.91
C GLY A 75 16.39 -29.21 -6.49
N ASN A 76 15.13 -28.91 -6.26
CA ASN A 76 14.42 -29.19 -5.01
C ASN A 76 13.70 -30.55 -5.10
N PRO A 77 14.06 -31.55 -4.26
CA PRO A 77 13.49 -32.88 -4.33
C PRO A 77 12.00 -32.93 -4.00
N GLU A 78 11.51 -32.10 -3.07
CA GLU A 78 10.09 -32.06 -2.68
C GLU A 78 9.20 -31.58 -3.85
N MET A 79 9.61 -30.49 -4.50
CA MET A 79 8.88 -29.97 -5.66
C MET A 79 8.93 -30.94 -6.84
N LEU A 80 10.07 -31.64 -7.02
CA LEU A 80 10.22 -32.62 -8.07
C LEU A 80 9.34 -33.84 -7.85
N ALA A 81 9.30 -34.37 -6.60
CA ALA A 81 8.42 -35.47 -6.24
C ALA A 81 6.94 -35.11 -6.42
N LYS A 82 6.56 -33.86 -6.03
CA LYS A 82 5.23 -33.35 -6.23
C LYS A 82 4.86 -33.31 -7.72
N GLU A 83 5.74 -32.75 -8.56
CA GLU A 83 5.54 -32.71 -10.02
C GLU A 83 5.33 -34.10 -10.65
N ILE A 84 6.13 -35.08 -10.23
CA ILE A 84 6.02 -36.45 -10.71
C ILE A 84 4.67 -37.06 -10.32
N VAL A 85 4.24 -36.85 -9.07
CA VAL A 85 2.96 -37.39 -8.57
C VAL A 85 1.81 -36.69 -9.27
N GLU A 86 1.82 -35.34 -9.35
CA GLU A 86 0.78 -34.56 -10.02
C GLU A 86 0.66 -34.94 -11.50
N GLY A 87 1.76 -35.00 -12.24
CA GLY A 87 1.77 -35.32 -13.66
C GLY A 87 1.22 -36.72 -13.97
N ASN A 88 1.50 -37.70 -13.09
CA ASN A 88 0.96 -39.06 -13.24
C ASN A 88 -0.51 -39.15 -12.78
N MET A 89 -0.86 -38.51 -11.66
CA MET A 89 -2.19 -38.70 -11.05
C MET A 89 -3.27 -37.90 -11.77
N LEU A 90 -3.00 -36.66 -12.17
CA LEU A 90 -3.99 -35.80 -12.82
C LEU A 90 -4.58 -36.43 -14.10
N SER A 91 -3.78 -37.12 -14.88
CA SER A 91 -4.23 -37.85 -16.07
C SER A 91 -5.32 -38.90 -15.78
N PHE A 92 -5.34 -39.47 -14.58
CA PHE A 92 -6.34 -40.44 -14.15
C PHE A 92 -7.54 -39.83 -13.45
N MET A 93 -7.36 -38.64 -12.81
CA MET A 93 -8.36 -38.00 -11.97
C MET A 93 -9.26 -37.02 -12.75
N THR A 94 -8.79 -36.48 -13.88
CA THR A 94 -9.51 -35.49 -14.68
C THR A 94 -9.62 -35.87 -16.15
N GLN A 95 -10.66 -35.37 -16.84
CA GLN A 95 -10.78 -35.46 -18.29
C GLN A 95 -10.32 -34.18 -18.99
N GLU A 96 -10.19 -33.11 -18.22
CA GLU A 96 -9.82 -31.81 -18.75
C GLU A 96 -8.31 -31.70 -18.91
N ALA A 97 -7.86 -31.19 -20.04
CA ALA A 97 -6.49 -30.73 -20.18
C ALA A 97 -6.28 -29.46 -19.31
N PRO A 98 -5.09 -29.26 -18.73
CA PRO A 98 -4.80 -28.03 -18.02
C PRO A 98 -5.03 -26.83 -18.95
N ASN A 99 -5.70 -25.79 -18.41
CA ASN A 99 -5.87 -24.55 -19.16
C ASN A 99 -4.53 -23.84 -19.25
N ILE A 100 -3.93 -23.79 -20.45
CA ILE A 100 -2.59 -23.25 -20.68
C ILE A 100 -2.50 -21.77 -20.31
N ASP A 101 -3.60 -21.05 -20.38
CA ASP A 101 -3.63 -19.61 -20.06
C ASP A 101 -3.67 -19.31 -18.56
N THR A 102 -4.29 -20.19 -17.75
CA THR A 102 -4.42 -20.01 -16.31
C THR A 102 -3.48 -20.93 -15.50
N ASP A 103 -3.27 -22.16 -15.96
CA ASP A 103 -2.54 -23.20 -15.21
C ASP A 103 -1.12 -23.43 -15.74
N GLY A 104 -0.80 -22.87 -16.91
CA GLY A 104 0.49 -23.03 -17.61
C GLY A 104 0.73 -24.45 -18.16
N ALA A 105 1.69 -24.59 -19.09
CA ALA A 105 2.11 -25.91 -19.56
C ALA A 105 2.77 -26.70 -18.42
N PRO A 106 2.49 -28.01 -18.29
CA PRO A 106 3.16 -28.84 -17.27
C PRO A 106 4.68 -28.81 -17.47
N LEU A 107 5.43 -28.62 -16.38
CA LEU A 107 6.90 -28.62 -16.38
C LEU A 107 7.49 -29.96 -16.86
N SER A 108 6.69 -31.05 -16.80
CA SER A 108 7.05 -32.38 -17.26
C SER A 108 7.36 -32.50 -18.77
N GLN A 109 6.98 -31.47 -19.58
CA GLN A 109 7.37 -31.41 -21.00
C GLN A 109 8.79 -30.89 -21.22
N MET A 110 9.45 -30.41 -20.17
CA MET A 110 10.83 -29.97 -20.26
C MET A 110 11.77 -31.18 -20.17
N ALA A 111 12.80 -31.17 -21.00
CA ALA A 111 13.80 -32.26 -21.08
C ALA A 111 14.74 -32.24 -19.87
N PHE A 112 14.17 -32.44 -18.68
CA PHE A 112 14.98 -32.79 -17.52
C PHE A 112 15.45 -34.23 -17.67
N SER A 113 16.66 -34.53 -17.18
CA SER A 113 17.15 -35.89 -17.11
C SER A 113 16.07 -36.79 -16.48
N LYS A 114 15.68 -37.88 -17.16
CA LYS A 114 14.65 -38.80 -16.67
C LYS A 114 15.11 -39.41 -15.36
N ILE A 115 14.37 -39.15 -14.30
CA ILE A 115 14.64 -39.70 -12.97
C ILE A 115 14.39 -41.20 -13.03
N LYS A 116 15.36 -41.98 -12.59
CA LYS A 116 15.20 -43.40 -12.42
C LYS A 116 14.54 -43.69 -11.07
N LEU A 117 13.21 -43.84 -11.09
CA LEU A 117 12.48 -44.28 -9.90
C LEU A 117 12.78 -45.73 -9.59
N THR A 118 12.86 -46.08 -8.29
CA THR A 118 13.01 -47.46 -7.84
C THR A 118 11.77 -48.28 -8.17
N ALA A 119 11.92 -49.61 -8.31
CA ALA A 119 10.79 -50.49 -8.55
C ALA A 119 9.72 -50.40 -7.44
N SER A 120 10.13 -50.12 -6.20
CA SER A 120 9.23 -49.90 -5.07
C SER A 120 8.38 -48.63 -5.26
N SER A 121 8.99 -47.51 -5.66
CA SER A 121 8.29 -46.24 -5.89
C SER A 121 7.35 -46.35 -7.08
N LEU A 122 7.77 -47.04 -8.16
CA LEU A 122 6.91 -47.29 -9.32
C LEU A 122 5.69 -48.13 -8.94
N ALA A 123 5.88 -49.22 -8.13
CA ALA A 123 4.78 -50.06 -7.66
C ALA A 123 3.77 -49.26 -6.79
N LYS A 124 4.25 -48.40 -5.89
CA LYS A 124 3.39 -47.53 -5.05
C LYS A 124 2.65 -46.50 -5.89
N LEU A 125 3.32 -45.90 -6.87
CA LEU A 125 2.69 -44.93 -7.80
C LEU A 125 1.62 -45.64 -8.66
N ALA A 126 1.92 -46.85 -9.18
CA ALA A 126 0.96 -47.65 -9.92
C ALA A 126 -0.27 -47.99 -9.06
N LYS A 127 -0.06 -48.37 -7.80
CA LYS A 127 -1.15 -48.64 -6.84
C LYS A 127 -2.01 -47.43 -6.61
N ALA A 128 -1.41 -46.25 -6.39
CA ALA A 128 -2.13 -44.96 -6.24
C ALA A 128 -2.93 -44.63 -7.51
N SER A 129 -2.34 -44.83 -8.69
CA SER A 129 -3.01 -44.59 -9.99
C SER A 129 -4.19 -45.52 -10.21
N LEU A 130 -4.05 -46.82 -9.87
CA LEU A 130 -5.16 -47.79 -9.92
C LEU A 130 -6.27 -47.39 -8.93
N THR A 131 -5.91 -46.97 -7.72
CA THR A 131 -6.89 -46.49 -6.72
C THR A 131 -7.64 -45.26 -7.22
N ALA A 132 -6.94 -44.29 -7.80
CA ALA A 132 -7.55 -43.11 -8.41
C ALA A 132 -8.53 -43.49 -9.54
N ARG A 133 -8.10 -44.39 -10.43
CA ARG A 133 -8.94 -44.89 -11.52
C ARG A 133 -10.17 -45.64 -11.00
N PHE A 134 -10.03 -46.39 -9.92
CA PHE A 134 -11.14 -47.11 -9.29
C PHE A 134 -12.15 -46.12 -8.64
N VAL A 135 -11.66 -45.11 -7.91
CA VAL A 135 -12.51 -44.09 -7.26
C VAL A 135 -13.24 -43.25 -8.28
N CYS A 136 -12.57 -42.82 -9.36
CA CYS A 136 -13.16 -42.04 -10.44
C CYS A 136 -13.99 -42.85 -11.45
N GLY A 137 -13.74 -44.19 -11.56
CA GLY A 137 -14.35 -45.04 -12.58
C GLY A 137 -15.68 -45.73 -12.20
N LYS A 138 -16.03 -45.84 -10.90
CA LYS A 138 -17.29 -46.43 -10.42
C LYS A 138 -18.42 -45.42 -10.31
N GLY A 139 -18.88 -44.90 -11.46
CA GLY A 139 -20.08 -44.02 -11.49
C GLY A 139 -19.86 -42.60 -10.96
N GLY A 140 -18.63 -42.26 -10.58
CA GLY A 140 -18.25 -40.91 -10.18
C GLY A 140 -17.88 -40.04 -11.41
N ALA A 141 -18.42 -38.89 -11.54
CA ALA A 141 -17.94 -37.88 -12.49
C ALA A 141 -16.44 -37.65 -12.21
N LYS A 142 -15.63 -37.66 -13.26
CA LYS A 142 -14.24 -37.21 -13.15
C LYS A 142 -14.24 -35.79 -12.63
N TRP A 143 -13.30 -35.51 -11.75
CA TRP A 143 -13.19 -34.19 -11.11
C TRP A 143 -12.75 -33.13 -12.13
N SER A 144 -13.14 -31.88 -11.89
CA SER A 144 -12.55 -30.74 -12.57
C SER A 144 -11.05 -30.67 -12.22
N TYR A 145 -10.25 -30.08 -13.08
CA TYR A 145 -8.81 -29.92 -12.86
C TYR A 145 -8.49 -29.28 -11.49
N ARG A 146 -9.25 -28.25 -11.12
CA ARG A 146 -9.10 -27.54 -9.84
C ARG A 146 -9.40 -28.43 -8.62
N GLU A 147 -10.48 -29.21 -8.68
CA GLU A 147 -10.83 -30.14 -7.60
C GLU A 147 -9.81 -31.28 -7.49
N ALA A 148 -9.36 -31.84 -8.61
CA ALA A 148 -8.31 -32.86 -8.62
C ALA A 148 -7.02 -32.33 -7.98
N LYS A 149 -6.60 -31.11 -8.32
CA LYS A 149 -5.41 -30.46 -7.74
C LYS A 149 -5.58 -30.20 -6.24
N SER A 150 -6.75 -29.75 -5.79
CA SER A 150 -7.06 -29.57 -4.36
C SER A 150 -7.00 -30.88 -3.59
N LYS A 151 -7.54 -31.97 -4.14
CA LYS A 151 -7.48 -33.31 -3.51
C LYS A 151 -6.06 -33.87 -3.44
N LEU A 152 -5.25 -33.60 -4.47
CA LEU A 152 -3.82 -33.94 -4.45
C LEU A 152 -3.09 -33.15 -3.36
N ALA A 153 -3.34 -31.85 -3.25
CA ALA A 153 -2.75 -31.01 -2.20
C ALA A 153 -3.11 -31.53 -0.80
N SER A 154 -4.39 -31.84 -0.55
CA SER A 154 -4.81 -32.43 0.74
C SER A 154 -4.18 -33.79 1.01
N ALA A 155 -3.96 -34.61 -0.03
CA ALA A 155 -3.25 -35.89 0.13
C ALA A 155 -1.76 -35.72 0.46
N LEU A 156 -1.12 -34.66 -0.05
CA LEU A 156 0.26 -34.32 0.27
C LEU A 156 0.39 -33.72 1.69
N GLU A 157 -0.60 -33.00 2.17
CA GLU A 157 -0.64 -32.50 3.55
C GLU A 157 -0.71 -33.62 4.58
N LEU A 158 -1.32 -34.77 4.25
CA LEU A 158 -1.29 -35.95 5.11
C LEU A 158 0.11 -36.45 5.40
N CYS A 159 1.08 -36.23 4.49
CA CYS A 159 2.47 -36.60 4.72
C CYS A 159 3.15 -35.81 5.84
N GLN A 160 2.65 -34.64 6.16
CA GLN A 160 3.16 -33.76 7.24
C GLN A 160 2.51 -34.05 8.59
N SER A 161 1.28 -34.59 8.58
CA SER A 161 0.47 -34.79 9.78
C SER A 161 0.50 -36.20 10.33
N GLU A 162 0.82 -37.22 9.51
CA GLU A 162 0.74 -38.64 9.87
C GLU A 162 2.06 -39.40 9.65
N ASP A 163 2.36 -40.35 10.53
CA ASP A 163 3.53 -41.21 10.42
C ASP A 163 3.47 -42.15 9.19
N GLU A 164 4.61 -42.36 8.53
CA GLU A 164 4.74 -43.22 7.33
C GLU A 164 4.16 -44.63 7.54
N LYS A 165 4.32 -45.22 8.74
CA LYS A 165 3.77 -46.54 9.07
C LYS A 165 2.25 -46.55 9.07
N LYS A 166 1.62 -45.55 9.68
CA LYS A 166 0.16 -45.41 9.67
C LYS A 166 -0.39 -45.21 8.26
N LEU A 167 0.28 -44.42 7.44
CA LEU A 167 -0.10 -44.21 6.04
C LEU A 167 0.01 -45.50 5.22
N GLN A 168 1.03 -46.31 5.47
CA GLN A 168 1.19 -47.66 4.84
C GLN A 168 0.08 -48.60 5.26
N ASP A 169 -0.27 -48.67 6.54
CA ASP A 169 -1.36 -49.50 7.05
C ASP A 169 -2.71 -49.11 6.46
N LEU A 170 -3.00 -47.80 6.42
CA LEU A 170 -4.21 -47.23 5.79
C LEU A 170 -4.25 -47.51 4.27
N SER A 171 -3.11 -47.52 3.60
CA SER A 171 -3.01 -47.82 2.18
C SER A 171 -3.07 -49.33 1.87
N SER A 172 -2.76 -50.17 2.84
CA SER A 172 -2.68 -51.64 2.66
C SER A 172 -4.02 -52.37 2.83
N GLY A 173 -5.03 -51.70 3.48
CA GLY A 173 -6.39 -52.21 3.52
C GLY A 173 -6.53 -53.56 4.20
N HIS A 174 -5.94 -53.79 5.38
CA HIS A 174 -6.21 -54.98 6.19
C HIS A 174 -7.54 -54.84 6.89
N GLY A 175 -8.60 -55.40 6.28
CA GLY A 175 -10.00 -55.33 6.72
C GLY A 175 -10.92 -54.72 5.66
N VAL A 176 -12.23 -54.76 5.90
CA VAL A 176 -13.31 -54.31 5.00
C VAL A 176 -13.29 -52.82 4.68
N GLN A 177 -12.24 -52.07 5.07
CA GLN A 177 -12.09 -50.63 4.77
C GLN A 177 -11.58 -50.45 3.33
N MET A 178 -12.35 -49.70 2.54
CA MET A 178 -11.96 -49.28 1.19
C MET A 178 -10.62 -48.55 1.25
N ILE A 179 -9.71 -48.92 0.34
CA ILE A 179 -8.44 -48.21 0.12
C ILE A 179 -8.78 -46.76 -0.15
N THR A 180 -8.34 -45.88 0.75
CA THR A 180 -8.56 -44.43 0.60
C THR A 180 -7.49 -43.84 -0.31
N LEU A 181 -7.91 -43.01 -1.26
CA LEU A 181 -7.03 -42.44 -2.28
C LEU A 181 -5.93 -41.54 -1.66
N GLY A 182 -6.26 -40.74 -0.65
CA GLY A 182 -5.31 -39.85 0.02
C GLY A 182 -4.07 -40.56 0.57
N PRO A 183 -4.20 -41.54 1.46
CA PRO A 183 -3.06 -42.32 1.97
C PRO A 183 -2.25 -43.04 0.89
N ALA A 184 -2.90 -43.56 -0.17
CA ALA A 184 -2.18 -44.18 -1.27
C ALA A 184 -1.28 -43.20 -2.04
N ILE A 185 -1.76 -42.01 -2.28
CA ILE A 185 -0.97 -40.92 -2.88
C ILE A 185 0.15 -40.49 -1.94
N ALA A 186 -0.12 -40.30 -0.65
CA ALA A 186 0.88 -39.93 0.35
C ALA A 186 2.04 -40.90 0.43
N VAL A 187 1.76 -42.22 0.47
CA VAL A 187 2.79 -43.29 0.47
C VAL A 187 3.59 -43.29 -0.82
N ALA A 188 2.96 -43.10 -1.97
CA ALA A 188 3.67 -42.99 -3.24
C ALA A 188 4.59 -41.75 -3.26
N TYR A 189 4.10 -40.59 -2.80
CA TYR A 189 4.88 -39.38 -2.70
C TYR A 189 6.12 -39.53 -1.81
N LEU A 190 5.97 -40.06 -0.59
CA LEU A 190 7.11 -40.27 0.32
C LEU A 190 8.18 -41.20 -0.25
N SER A 191 7.77 -42.22 -1.01
CA SER A 191 8.72 -43.10 -1.68
C SER A 191 9.45 -42.43 -2.82
N ILE A 192 8.70 -41.65 -3.64
CA ILE A 192 9.27 -40.89 -4.75
C ILE A 192 10.17 -39.75 -4.22
N LEU A 193 9.81 -39.15 -3.10
CA LEU A 193 10.62 -38.10 -2.45
C LEU A 193 12.01 -38.62 -2.10
N LYS A 194 12.11 -39.82 -1.49
CA LYS A 194 13.39 -40.48 -1.17
C LYS A 194 14.24 -40.71 -2.42
N ASP A 195 13.62 -41.16 -3.51
CA ASP A 195 14.31 -41.34 -4.78
C ASP A 195 14.78 -40.02 -5.38
N CYS A 196 13.95 -38.98 -5.26
CA CYS A 196 14.28 -37.61 -5.71
C CYS A 196 15.40 -36.98 -4.88
N GLU A 197 15.45 -37.21 -3.56
CA GLU A 197 16.54 -36.72 -2.69
C GLU A 197 17.91 -37.28 -3.12
N ILE A 198 17.96 -38.60 -3.38
CA ILE A 198 19.18 -39.24 -3.86
C ILE A 198 19.58 -38.66 -5.22
N HIS A 199 18.63 -38.59 -6.16
CA HIS A 199 18.87 -38.08 -7.51
C HIS A 199 19.32 -36.63 -7.53
N CYS A 200 18.63 -35.74 -6.80
CA CYS A 200 18.97 -34.31 -6.74
C CYS A 200 20.35 -34.08 -6.09
N LYS A 201 20.72 -34.92 -5.10
CA LYS A 201 22.04 -34.87 -4.48
C LYS A 201 23.17 -35.29 -5.44
N GLU A 202 22.95 -36.37 -6.20
CA GLU A 202 23.90 -36.83 -7.23
C GLU A 202 24.04 -35.79 -8.35
N GLU A 203 22.91 -35.34 -8.90
CA GLU A 203 22.87 -34.31 -9.95
C GLU A 203 23.50 -32.98 -9.48
N GLY A 204 23.26 -32.57 -8.22
CA GLY A 204 23.87 -31.40 -7.61
C GLY A 204 25.40 -31.52 -7.53
N ASN A 205 25.92 -32.70 -7.17
CA ASN A 205 27.38 -32.94 -7.15
C ASN A 205 27.98 -32.86 -8.57
N GLU A 206 27.30 -33.41 -9.57
CA GLU A 206 27.73 -33.31 -10.97
C GLU A 206 27.73 -31.85 -11.45
N VAL A 207 26.68 -31.09 -11.14
CA VAL A 207 26.60 -29.68 -11.50
C VAL A 207 27.70 -28.88 -10.80
N LYS A 208 28.05 -29.19 -9.53
CA LYS A 208 29.17 -28.54 -8.83
C LYS A 208 30.52 -28.84 -9.51
N GLN A 209 30.75 -30.09 -9.95
CA GLN A 209 31.96 -30.45 -10.72
C GLN A 209 32.05 -29.71 -12.06
N LEU A 210 30.92 -29.46 -12.71
CA LEU A 210 30.83 -28.70 -13.96
C LEU A 210 31.03 -27.17 -13.78
N GLY A 211 31.14 -26.70 -12.53
CA GLY A 211 31.33 -25.29 -12.19
C GLY A 211 30.05 -24.55 -11.78
N GLY A 212 29.02 -25.27 -11.37
CA GLY A 212 27.77 -24.73 -10.79
C GLY A 212 26.91 -23.90 -11.73
N LEU A 213 26.02 -23.09 -11.17
CA LEU A 213 25.10 -22.22 -11.92
C LEU A 213 25.86 -21.17 -12.73
N HIS A 214 25.49 -21.02 -14.01
CA HIS A 214 25.95 -19.92 -14.86
C HIS A 214 24.87 -18.87 -14.98
N VAL A 215 25.17 -17.62 -14.59
CA VAL A 215 24.26 -16.47 -14.72
C VAL A 215 24.68 -15.62 -15.89
N LEU A 216 23.76 -15.38 -16.80
CA LEU A 216 23.94 -14.56 -18.00
C LEU A 216 23.03 -13.32 -17.91
N GLY A 217 23.57 -12.11 -17.82
CA GLY A 217 22.83 -10.87 -18.00
C GLY A 217 22.81 -10.47 -19.48
N THR A 218 21.64 -10.15 -20.03
CA THR A 218 21.50 -9.74 -21.44
C THR A 218 21.63 -8.25 -21.66
N ALA A 219 21.55 -7.45 -20.58
CA ALA A 219 21.78 -6.01 -20.55
C ALA A 219 22.14 -5.59 -19.11
N LEU A 220 22.63 -4.36 -18.94
CA LEU A 220 22.81 -3.76 -17.63
C LEU A 220 21.54 -3.03 -17.19
N HIS A 221 21.29 -3.08 -15.88
CA HIS A 221 20.25 -2.30 -15.25
C HIS A 221 20.73 -0.89 -14.91
N GLU A 222 19.79 0.00 -14.60
CA GLU A 222 20.09 1.37 -14.17
C GLU A 222 20.88 1.45 -12.87
N SER A 223 20.96 0.36 -12.10
CA SER A 223 21.70 0.28 -10.84
C SER A 223 22.55 -0.99 -10.76
N ARG A 224 23.82 -0.81 -10.41
CA ARG A 224 24.76 -1.92 -10.14
C ARG A 224 24.26 -2.86 -9.04
N ARG A 225 23.47 -2.34 -8.10
CA ARG A 225 22.88 -3.17 -7.04
C ARG A 225 21.97 -4.27 -7.62
N ILE A 226 21.23 -3.95 -8.67
CA ILE A 226 20.34 -4.91 -9.32
C ILE A 226 21.17 -5.95 -10.09
N ASP A 227 22.18 -5.52 -10.83
CA ASP A 227 23.09 -6.44 -11.51
C ASP A 227 23.82 -7.36 -10.52
N ASN A 228 24.24 -6.82 -9.38
CA ASN A 228 24.86 -7.62 -8.32
C ASN A 228 23.88 -8.60 -7.66
N GLN A 229 22.59 -8.28 -7.57
CA GLN A 229 21.56 -9.23 -7.13
C GLN A 229 21.39 -10.39 -8.13
N LEU A 230 21.47 -10.10 -9.42
CA LEU A 230 21.49 -11.13 -10.45
C LEU A 230 22.78 -11.99 -10.37
N ARG A 231 23.96 -11.36 -10.29
CA ARG A 231 25.24 -12.06 -10.10
C ARG A 231 25.24 -12.94 -8.86
N GLY A 232 24.66 -12.44 -7.76
CA GLY A 232 24.54 -13.14 -6.49
C GLY A 232 23.57 -14.33 -6.49
N ARG A 233 22.95 -14.66 -7.63
CA ARG A 233 22.23 -15.92 -7.81
C ARG A 233 23.18 -17.10 -7.98
N ALA A 234 24.40 -16.90 -8.51
CA ALA A 234 25.45 -17.89 -8.61
C ALA A 234 26.36 -17.87 -7.37
N GLY A 235 26.99 -18.97 -7.05
CA GLY A 235 27.97 -19.06 -5.96
C GLY A 235 27.39 -18.94 -4.55
N ARG A 236 26.13 -19.31 -4.34
CA ARG A 236 25.50 -19.31 -3.02
C ARG A 236 26.02 -20.41 -2.14
N GLN A 237 26.07 -20.17 -0.84
CA GLN A 237 26.52 -21.11 0.21
C GLN A 237 27.92 -21.73 -0.06
N GLY A 238 28.79 -21.01 -0.79
CA GLY A 238 30.11 -21.49 -1.13
C GLY A 238 30.18 -22.42 -2.35
N ASP A 239 29.05 -22.66 -3.01
CA ASP A 239 29.01 -23.46 -4.23
C ASP A 239 29.72 -22.75 -5.41
N PRO A 240 30.29 -23.51 -6.35
CA PRO A 240 30.88 -22.93 -7.54
C PRO A 240 29.81 -22.25 -8.40
N GLY A 241 30.21 -21.20 -9.12
CA GLY A 241 29.32 -20.47 -10.02
C GLY A 241 30.10 -19.52 -10.92
N SER A 242 29.45 -19.03 -11.97
CA SER A 242 30.04 -18.01 -12.85
C SER A 242 28.99 -17.07 -13.38
N THR A 243 29.38 -15.84 -13.66
CA THR A 243 28.49 -14.80 -14.19
C THR A 243 29.11 -14.13 -15.40
N ARG A 244 28.29 -13.80 -16.39
CA ARG A 244 28.70 -13.03 -17.56
C ARG A 244 27.57 -12.06 -17.94
N PHE A 245 27.92 -10.83 -18.30
CA PHE A 245 27.00 -9.86 -18.87
C PHE A 245 27.35 -9.66 -20.35
N MET A 246 26.36 -9.71 -21.20
CA MET A 246 26.46 -9.36 -22.61
C MET A 246 25.73 -8.04 -22.81
N ILE A 247 26.42 -7.03 -23.28
CA ILE A 247 25.92 -5.67 -23.36
C ILE A 247 25.99 -5.26 -24.84
N SER A 248 24.91 -4.72 -25.35
CA SER A 248 24.85 -4.12 -26.68
C SER A 248 24.99 -2.61 -26.58
N LEU A 249 25.73 -2.01 -27.52
CA LEU A 249 25.77 -0.54 -27.66
C LEU A 249 24.41 0.06 -28.08
N GLN A 250 23.48 -0.80 -28.50
CA GLN A 250 22.11 -0.41 -28.81
C GLN A 250 21.18 -0.48 -27.59
N ASP A 251 21.66 -0.94 -26.42
CA ASP A 251 20.89 -0.99 -25.21
C ASP A 251 20.37 0.38 -24.82
N GLU A 252 19.14 0.43 -24.33
CA GLU A 252 18.39 1.65 -24.05
C GLU A 252 19.16 2.59 -23.10
N MET A 253 19.86 2.05 -22.10
CA MET A 253 20.67 2.80 -21.15
C MET A 253 21.80 3.57 -21.86
N ILE A 254 22.51 2.93 -22.79
CA ILE A 254 23.60 3.56 -23.55
C ILE A 254 23.07 4.63 -24.50
N ARG A 255 21.96 4.34 -25.18
CA ARG A 255 21.33 5.28 -26.12
C ARG A 255 20.81 6.54 -25.45
N LYS A 256 20.31 6.44 -24.21
CA LYS A 256 19.70 7.58 -23.49
C LYS A 256 20.72 8.49 -22.81
N PHE A 257 21.82 7.93 -22.32
CA PHE A 257 22.71 8.68 -21.40
C PHE A 257 24.07 9.05 -21.99
N ASP A 258 24.58 8.35 -22.97
CA ASP A 258 25.85 8.72 -23.60
C ASP A 258 25.98 8.08 -24.99
N SER A 259 25.61 8.83 -25.99
CA SER A 259 25.63 8.34 -27.36
C SER A 259 26.94 8.60 -28.12
N GLU A 260 27.70 9.64 -27.75
CA GLU A 260 28.82 10.08 -28.61
C GLU A 260 30.00 9.09 -28.67
N TRP A 261 30.47 8.58 -27.52
CA TRP A 261 31.53 7.59 -27.51
C TRP A 261 31.12 6.26 -28.09
N ALA A 262 29.85 5.84 -27.83
CA ALA A 262 29.28 4.60 -28.37
C ALA A 262 29.13 4.69 -29.88
N VAL A 263 28.62 5.80 -30.41
CA VAL A 263 28.51 6.06 -31.86
C VAL A 263 29.91 6.07 -32.51
N ASN A 264 30.88 6.73 -31.88
CA ASN A 264 32.27 6.75 -32.37
C ASN A 264 32.93 5.36 -32.37
N LEU A 265 32.55 4.50 -31.40
CA LEU A 265 33.03 3.13 -31.33
C LEU A 265 32.37 2.25 -32.41
N VAL A 266 31.08 2.35 -32.58
CA VAL A 266 30.32 1.62 -33.61
C VAL A 266 30.78 2.02 -35.02
N SER A 267 31.04 3.31 -35.27
CA SER A 267 31.53 3.80 -36.56
C SER A 267 32.92 3.29 -36.95
N LYS A 268 33.72 2.88 -35.97
CA LYS A 268 35.05 2.32 -36.16
C LYS A 268 35.12 0.80 -36.12
N ALA A 269 34.05 0.14 -35.59
CA ALA A 269 33.96 -1.31 -35.54
C ALA A 269 33.30 -1.84 -36.81
N PHE A 270 34.08 -2.41 -37.69
CA PHE A 270 33.59 -3.00 -38.94
C PHE A 270 33.17 -4.47 -38.82
N ASP A 271 33.14 -5.03 -37.60
CA ASP A 271 32.95 -6.44 -37.36
C ASP A 271 32.03 -6.69 -36.16
N ASP A 272 31.15 -7.69 -36.23
CA ASP A 272 30.25 -8.14 -35.15
C ASP A 272 30.98 -8.92 -34.04
N SER A 273 32.30 -8.83 -33.97
CA SER A 273 33.08 -9.54 -32.97
C SER A 273 32.91 -8.93 -31.56
N PRO A 274 32.86 -9.77 -30.49
CA PRO A 274 32.74 -9.29 -29.13
C PRO A 274 33.93 -8.46 -28.70
N LEU A 275 33.67 -7.26 -28.16
CA LEU A 275 34.70 -6.37 -27.62
C LEU A 275 35.01 -6.72 -26.14
N GLU A 276 36.16 -7.33 -25.87
CA GLU A 276 36.61 -7.64 -24.52
C GLU A 276 37.85 -6.77 -24.18
N SER A 277 37.61 -5.57 -23.64
CA SER A 277 38.68 -4.62 -23.25
C SER A 277 38.43 -4.07 -21.84
N LYS A 278 39.49 -4.01 -21.02
CA LYS A 278 39.41 -3.39 -19.68
C LYS A 278 39.03 -1.91 -19.74
N ALA A 279 39.50 -1.19 -20.76
CA ALA A 279 39.16 0.23 -20.94
C ALA A 279 37.65 0.39 -21.25
N PHE A 280 37.09 -0.47 -22.10
CA PHE A 280 35.65 -0.49 -22.41
C PHE A 280 34.82 -0.79 -21.17
N GLN A 281 35.23 -1.79 -20.38
CA GLN A 281 34.57 -2.12 -19.13
C GLN A 281 34.56 -0.96 -18.12
N GLN A 282 35.66 -0.19 -18.05
CA GLN A 282 35.73 1.01 -17.20
C GLN A 282 34.78 2.10 -17.68
N GLN A 283 34.64 2.33 -18.98
CA GLN A 283 33.70 3.30 -19.55
C GLN A 283 32.24 2.93 -19.27
N ILE A 284 31.88 1.66 -19.46
CA ILE A 284 30.54 1.16 -19.14
C ILE A 284 30.24 1.33 -17.64
N ASN A 285 31.19 1.01 -16.76
CA ASN A 285 31.01 1.22 -15.33
C ASN A 285 30.82 2.70 -14.98
N SER A 286 31.58 3.60 -15.61
CA SER A 286 31.43 5.04 -15.43
C SER A 286 30.07 5.54 -15.90
N LEU A 287 29.61 5.07 -17.06
CA LEU A 287 28.25 5.36 -17.57
C LEU A 287 27.18 4.93 -16.58
N GLN A 288 27.26 3.69 -16.07
CA GLN A 288 26.30 3.18 -15.09
C GLN A 288 26.30 4.01 -13.80
N MET A 289 27.47 4.50 -13.33
CA MET A 289 27.53 5.41 -12.18
C MET A 289 26.84 6.75 -12.47
N THR A 290 26.98 7.29 -13.67
CA THR A 290 26.30 8.52 -14.09
C THR A 290 24.79 8.33 -14.11
N VAL A 291 24.31 7.20 -14.65
CA VAL A 291 22.88 6.82 -14.67
C VAL A 291 22.34 6.65 -13.25
N GLU A 292 23.07 5.94 -12.37
CA GLU A 292 22.70 5.81 -10.95
C GLU A 292 22.56 7.18 -10.27
N SER A 293 23.53 8.08 -10.51
CA SER A 293 23.53 9.43 -9.93
C SER A 293 22.35 10.27 -10.45
N TYR A 294 22.00 10.15 -11.72
CA TYR A 294 20.85 10.82 -12.32
C TYR A 294 19.53 10.37 -11.65
N PHE A 295 19.29 9.07 -11.57
CA PHE A 295 18.09 8.55 -10.91
C PHE A 295 18.10 8.78 -9.40
N MET A 296 19.28 8.84 -8.77
CA MET A 296 19.40 9.20 -7.35
C MET A 296 18.90 10.62 -7.11
N LYS A 297 19.31 11.58 -7.95
CA LYS A 297 18.86 12.98 -7.85
C LYS A 297 17.35 13.12 -8.03
N ILE A 298 16.76 12.35 -8.98
CA ILE A 298 15.30 12.34 -9.17
C ILE A 298 14.62 11.83 -7.91
N ARG A 299 15.09 10.71 -7.33
CA ARG A 299 14.52 10.15 -6.10
C ARG A 299 14.68 11.09 -4.89
N GLU A 300 15.84 11.74 -4.78
CA GLU A 300 16.11 12.74 -3.74
C GLU A 300 15.10 13.90 -3.82
N SER A 301 14.95 14.45 -5.02
CA SER A 301 13.94 15.51 -5.25
C SER A 301 12.52 15.05 -4.94
N LEU A 302 12.16 13.79 -5.27
CA LEU A 302 10.85 13.24 -4.92
C LEU A 302 10.63 13.17 -3.42
N ILE A 303 11.65 12.74 -2.66
CA ILE A 303 11.60 12.65 -1.19
C ILE A 303 11.40 14.03 -0.57
N GLU A 304 12.07 15.05 -1.07
CA GLU A 304 11.93 16.43 -0.54
C GLU A 304 10.48 16.94 -0.63
N TYR A 305 9.75 16.59 -1.70
CA TYR A 305 8.33 16.90 -1.82
C TYR A 305 7.46 16.01 -0.91
N ASP A 306 7.78 14.72 -0.81
CA ASP A 306 7.04 13.77 0.00
C ASP A 306 7.19 14.03 1.51
N ASP A 307 8.34 14.54 1.96
CA ASP A 307 8.57 14.91 3.37
C ASP A 307 7.58 15.98 3.86
N VAL A 308 7.20 16.92 2.99
CA VAL A 308 6.19 17.94 3.32
C VAL A 308 4.83 17.29 3.57
N ILE A 309 4.46 16.34 2.71
CA ILE A 309 3.19 15.60 2.85
C ILE A 309 3.23 14.69 4.08
N GLU A 310 4.37 14.08 4.36
CA GLU A 310 4.53 13.16 5.50
C GLU A 310 4.33 13.85 6.85
N VAL A 311 4.84 15.07 7.01
CA VAL A 311 4.60 15.87 8.22
C VAL A 311 3.11 16.16 8.40
N GLN A 312 2.42 16.54 7.33
CA GLN A 312 0.98 16.82 7.34
C GLN A 312 0.17 15.54 7.59
N ARG A 313 0.54 14.43 6.95
CA ARG A 313 -0.09 13.10 7.13
C ARG A 313 -0.02 12.64 8.59
N ARG A 314 1.14 12.73 9.22
CA ARG A 314 1.30 12.40 10.65
C ARG A 314 0.35 13.21 11.51
N HIS A 315 0.22 14.51 11.25
CA HIS A 315 -0.68 15.36 12.01
C HIS A 315 -2.14 14.92 11.85
N VAL A 316 -2.58 14.69 10.61
CA VAL A 316 -3.96 14.26 10.32
C VAL A 316 -4.25 12.87 10.91
N TYR A 317 -3.32 11.94 10.80
CA TYR A 317 -3.50 10.59 11.35
C TYR A 317 -3.53 10.58 12.88
N ASN A 318 -2.69 11.37 13.55
CA ASN A 318 -2.76 11.55 14.99
C ASN A 318 -4.08 12.19 15.42
N LEU A 319 -4.60 13.14 14.63
CA LEU A 319 -5.90 13.76 14.89
C LEU A 319 -7.04 12.76 14.69
N ARG A 320 -6.98 11.95 13.62
CA ARG A 320 -7.95 10.89 13.35
C ARG A 320 -7.93 9.80 14.44
N GLU A 321 -6.74 9.39 14.87
CA GLU A 321 -6.58 8.45 15.98
C GLU A 321 -7.19 9.00 17.27
N ALA A 322 -6.95 10.28 17.57
CA ALA A 322 -7.55 10.95 18.70
C ALA A 322 -9.09 10.98 18.63
N PHE A 323 -9.68 11.21 17.44
CA PHE A 323 -11.14 11.14 17.28
C PHE A 323 -11.71 9.75 17.54
N LEU A 324 -10.96 8.69 17.22
CA LEU A 324 -11.40 7.31 17.38
C LEU A 324 -11.16 6.75 18.79
N MET A 325 -10.03 7.13 19.41
CA MET A 325 -9.49 6.43 20.59
C MET A 325 -9.51 7.26 21.87
N ASP A 326 -9.63 8.60 21.81
CA ASP A 326 -9.71 9.43 23.01
C ASP A 326 -10.96 9.04 23.84
N ASP A 327 -10.87 9.19 25.18
CA ASP A 327 -12.02 9.03 26.05
C ASP A 327 -13.14 10.02 25.69
N PRO A 328 -14.41 9.70 25.93
CA PRO A 328 -15.55 10.53 25.50
C PRO A 328 -15.47 11.97 26.02
N HIS A 329 -14.91 12.15 27.21
CA HIS A 329 -14.76 13.46 27.83
C HIS A 329 -13.70 14.33 27.12
N SER A 330 -12.53 13.77 26.85
CA SER A 330 -11.45 14.46 26.10
C SER A 330 -11.87 14.76 24.68
N PHE A 331 -12.60 13.83 24.05
CA PHE A 331 -13.12 14.03 22.68
C PHE A 331 -14.16 15.17 22.65
N ARG A 332 -15.16 15.17 23.54
CA ARG A 332 -16.16 16.26 23.63
C ARG A 332 -15.52 17.62 23.93
N HIS A 333 -14.49 17.64 24.80
CA HIS A 333 -13.74 18.88 25.03
C HIS A 333 -13.07 19.40 23.75
N ARG A 334 -12.57 18.51 22.88
CA ARG A 334 -12.02 18.85 21.58
C ARG A 334 -13.09 19.45 20.63
N LEU A 335 -14.30 18.88 20.62
CA LEU A 335 -15.42 19.43 19.86
C LEU A 335 -15.78 20.85 20.32
N HIS A 336 -15.81 21.09 21.63
CA HIS A 336 -16.01 22.45 22.19
C HIS A 336 -14.89 23.41 21.76
N GLN A 337 -13.64 22.93 21.67
CA GLN A 337 -12.55 23.76 21.12
C GLN A 337 -12.76 24.06 19.62
N TYR A 338 -13.33 23.14 18.85
CA TYR A 338 -13.66 23.37 17.44
C TYR A 338 -14.75 24.44 17.33
N MET A 339 -15.80 24.35 18.12
CA MET A 339 -16.88 25.35 18.14
C MET A 339 -16.34 26.73 18.52
N GLN A 340 -15.49 26.80 19.55
CA GLN A 340 -14.83 28.07 19.93
C GLN A 340 -13.98 28.62 18.78
N ALA A 341 -13.21 27.76 18.08
CA ALA A 341 -12.37 28.18 16.96
C ALA A 341 -13.19 28.68 15.76
N VAL A 342 -14.32 28.04 15.48
CA VAL A 342 -15.24 28.49 14.41
C VAL A 342 -15.84 29.85 14.74
N ALA A 343 -16.29 30.08 15.98
CA ALA A 343 -16.76 31.40 16.42
C ALA A 343 -15.65 32.45 16.30
N ASP A 344 -14.41 32.09 16.65
CA ASP A 344 -13.24 32.96 16.51
C ASP A 344 -12.98 33.35 15.04
N GLU A 345 -13.06 32.39 14.12
CA GLU A 345 -12.86 32.60 12.69
C GLU A 345 -13.93 33.55 12.11
N ILE A 346 -15.20 33.32 12.45
CA ILE A 346 -16.31 34.21 12.02
C ILE A 346 -16.08 35.66 12.46
N ILE A 347 -15.69 35.84 13.72
CA ILE A 347 -15.45 37.20 14.23
C ILE A 347 -14.27 37.86 13.53
N LEU A 348 -13.14 37.13 13.38
CA LEU A 348 -11.92 37.70 12.79
C LEU A 348 -12.03 38.00 11.29
N GLN A 349 -12.99 37.39 10.58
CA GLN A 349 -13.29 37.74 9.19
C GLN A 349 -13.93 39.13 9.06
N HIS A 350 -14.73 39.56 10.04
CA HIS A 350 -15.53 40.79 9.98
C HIS A 350 -15.07 41.90 10.91
N ILE A 351 -14.29 41.54 11.93
CA ILE A 351 -13.80 42.47 12.97
C ILE A 351 -12.28 42.48 12.99
N ASP A 352 -11.72 43.66 12.72
CA ASP A 352 -10.29 43.93 12.85
C ASP A 352 -10.03 44.60 14.21
N PRO A 353 -9.34 43.94 15.17
CA PRO A 353 -9.07 44.50 16.50
C PRO A 353 -8.22 45.77 16.50
N SER A 354 -7.54 46.07 15.39
CA SER A 354 -6.73 47.28 15.24
C SER A 354 -7.56 48.52 14.90
N LYS A 355 -8.75 48.31 14.35
CA LYS A 355 -9.65 49.40 13.90
C LYS A 355 -10.65 49.79 14.99
N ALA A 356 -11.13 51.02 14.90
CA ALA A 356 -12.14 51.54 15.84
C ALA A 356 -13.45 50.72 15.77
N PRO A 357 -14.14 50.47 16.90
CA PRO A 357 -15.37 49.70 16.94
C PRO A 357 -16.46 50.14 15.95
N ARG A 358 -16.51 51.40 15.61
CA ARG A 358 -17.44 51.94 14.59
C ARG A 358 -17.27 51.34 13.19
N SER A 359 -16.08 50.78 12.90
CA SER A 359 -15.81 50.11 11.62
C SER A 359 -16.08 48.59 11.65
N TRP A 360 -16.47 48.04 12.79
CA TRP A 360 -16.76 46.63 12.93
C TRP A 360 -18.11 46.29 12.28
N ASN A 361 -18.11 45.22 11.48
CA ASN A 361 -19.34 44.78 10.82
C ASN A 361 -20.03 43.69 11.65
N ILE A 362 -20.66 44.11 12.76
CA ILE A 362 -21.33 43.22 13.71
C ILE A 362 -22.50 42.47 13.04
N ASP A 363 -23.26 43.16 12.19
CA ASP A 363 -24.40 42.53 11.51
C ASP A 363 -23.97 41.38 10.59
N SER A 364 -22.81 41.49 9.93
CA SER A 364 -22.24 40.36 9.13
C SER A 364 -21.76 39.24 10.00
N VAL A 365 -21.17 39.49 11.17
CA VAL A 365 -20.80 38.43 12.13
C VAL A 365 -22.03 37.64 12.56
N LEU A 366 -23.11 38.34 12.91
CA LEU A 366 -24.35 37.71 13.35
C LEU A 366 -25.04 36.93 12.22
N ALA A 367 -25.06 37.48 11.00
CA ALA A 367 -25.61 36.79 9.83
C ALA A 367 -24.85 35.50 9.49
N GLU A 368 -23.50 35.53 9.52
CA GLU A 368 -22.69 34.32 9.29
C GLU A 368 -22.84 33.31 10.42
N PHE A 369 -22.91 33.77 11.66
CA PHE A 369 -23.19 32.92 12.81
C PHE A 369 -24.57 32.27 12.71
N GLU A 370 -25.60 33.00 12.27
CA GLU A 370 -26.93 32.50 12.01
C GLU A 370 -26.91 31.39 10.92
N ASP A 371 -26.17 31.61 9.85
CA ASP A 371 -26.06 30.63 8.77
C ASP A 371 -25.40 29.32 9.24
N VAL A 372 -24.34 29.42 10.04
CA VAL A 372 -23.60 28.25 10.56
C VAL A 372 -24.37 27.50 11.66
N ALA A 373 -24.96 28.22 12.61
CA ALA A 373 -25.53 27.60 13.81
C ALA A 373 -27.06 27.43 13.73
N VAL A 374 -27.78 28.50 13.44
CA VAL A 374 -29.24 28.58 13.66
C VAL A 374 -30.02 27.90 12.53
N LYS A 375 -29.57 28.06 11.32
CA LYS A 375 -30.23 27.46 10.14
C LYS A 375 -30.35 25.94 10.28
N HIS A 376 -29.30 25.28 10.78
CA HIS A 376 -29.27 23.84 10.99
C HIS A 376 -30.07 23.41 12.22
N LEU A 377 -30.06 24.18 13.29
CA LEU A 377 -30.82 23.92 14.50
C LEU A 377 -32.34 24.07 14.30
N LYS A 378 -32.78 25.06 13.50
CA LYS A 378 -34.18 25.20 13.09
C LYS A 378 -34.68 23.92 12.37
N ALA A 379 -33.84 23.33 11.54
CA ALA A 379 -34.16 22.06 10.87
C ALA A 379 -34.20 20.84 11.82
N SER A 380 -33.58 20.94 13.00
CA SER A 380 -33.53 19.89 14.04
C SER A 380 -34.64 19.98 15.06
N ASN A 381 -35.67 20.84 14.87
CA ASN A 381 -36.80 21.09 15.83
C ASN A 381 -36.36 21.57 17.22
N VAL A 382 -35.17 22.07 17.36
CA VAL A 382 -34.69 22.70 18.61
C VAL A 382 -35.34 24.07 18.73
N SER A 383 -35.87 24.42 19.91
CA SER A 383 -36.46 25.74 20.17
C SER A 383 -35.42 26.84 19.89
N THR A 384 -35.67 27.64 18.86
CA THR A 384 -34.80 28.72 18.44
C THR A 384 -35.20 30.06 19.06
N ASP A 385 -36.17 30.04 20.01
CA ASP A 385 -36.61 31.25 20.72
C ASP A 385 -35.46 31.91 21.46
N ILE A 386 -34.53 31.13 21.99
CA ILE A 386 -33.30 31.60 22.65
C ILE A 386 -32.44 32.43 21.68
N PHE A 387 -32.40 32.03 20.39
CA PHE A 387 -31.62 32.81 19.41
C PHE A 387 -32.32 34.08 18.98
N SER A 388 -33.65 34.08 18.88
CA SER A 388 -34.42 35.30 18.64
C SER A 388 -34.30 36.29 19.81
N GLU A 389 -34.15 35.80 21.03
CA GLU A 389 -33.78 36.60 22.19
C GLU A 389 -32.35 37.16 22.07
N VAL A 390 -31.38 36.37 21.54
CA VAL A 390 -30.00 36.81 21.32
C VAL A 390 -29.88 37.85 20.25
N THR A 391 -30.52 37.65 19.11
CA THR A 391 -30.46 38.58 17.96
C THR A 391 -31.36 39.82 18.13
N GLY A 392 -32.46 39.70 18.91
CA GLY A 392 -33.40 40.81 19.17
C GLY A 392 -33.11 41.60 20.46
N SER A 393 -32.25 41.10 21.35
CA SER A 393 -32.16 41.57 22.73
C SER A 393 -30.93 42.42 23.07
N SER A 394 -30.73 42.58 24.36
CA SER A 394 -29.75 43.46 25.02
C SER A 394 -28.31 43.35 24.49
N ILE A 395 -27.93 42.22 23.86
CA ILE A 395 -26.55 41.94 23.41
C ILE A 395 -26.22 42.71 22.12
N VAL A 396 -27.08 42.55 21.10
CA VAL A 396 -26.93 43.33 19.85
C VAL A 396 -27.01 44.81 20.17
N GLN A 397 -27.91 45.18 21.09
CA GLN A 397 -28.05 46.56 21.56
C GLN A 397 -26.81 47.01 22.34
N SER A 398 -26.25 46.18 23.21
CA SER A 398 -24.99 46.47 23.94
C SER A 398 -23.78 46.59 23.00
N LEU A 399 -23.69 45.72 21.98
CA LEU A 399 -22.64 45.80 20.97
C LEU A 399 -22.78 47.05 20.09
N LYS A 400 -24.02 47.42 19.68
CA LYS A 400 -24.29 48.64 18.91
C LYS A 400 -24.04 49.88 19.73
N THR A 401 -24.46 49.91 21.00
CA THR A 401 -24.17 51.02 21.93
C THR A 401 -22.67 51.15 22.16
N TYR A 402 -21.95 50.07 22.33
CA TYR A 402 -20.48 50.09 22.43
C TYR A 402 -19.82 50.58 21.14
N GLN A 403 -20.37 50.21 19.99
CA GLN A 403 -19.91 50.65 18.68
C GLN A 403 -20.06 52.18 18.50
N GLU A 404 -21.16 52.75 19.01
CA GLU A 404 -21.42 54.19 18.97
C GLU A 404 -20.60 54.98 20.00
N ALA A 405 -20.42 54.43 21.21
CA ALA A 405 -19.71 55.03 22.32
C ALA A 405 -18.69 54.07 22.96
N PRO A 406 -17.47 53.92 22.40
CA PRO A 406 -16.45 52.99 22.89
C PRO A 406 -15.90 53.27 24.31
N SER A 407 -16.32 54.36 24.93
CA SER A 407 -16.00 54.69 26.33
C SER A 407 -16.86 53.95 27.36
N THR A 408 -17.96 53.33 26.92
CA THR A 408 -18.80 52.49 27.77
C THR A 408 -18.17 51.10 27.94
N LYS A 409 -18.35 50.50 29.10
CA LYS A 409 -17.86 49.15 29.37
C LYS A 409 -18.75 48.14 28.63
N LEU A 410 -18.15 47.28 27.83
CA LEU A 410 -18.89 46.21 27.16
C LEU A 410 -19.22 45.12 28.19
N GLU A 411 -20.50 44.97 28.52
CA GLU A 411 -21.02 43.92 29.39
C GLU A 411 -21.79 42.90 28.55
N LEU A 412 -21.24 41.71 28.42
CA LEU A 412 -21.88 40.56 27.77
C LEU A 412 -22.24 39.56 28.86
N SER A 413 -23.53 39.44 29.17
CA SER A 413 -24.04 38.49 30.13
C SER A 413 -24.45 37.18 29.44
N VAL A 414 -24.15 36.05 30.08
CA VAL A 414 -24.63 34.73 29.64
C VAL A 414 -26.14 34.70 29.71
N LEU A 415 -26.82 34.25 28.64
CA LEU A 415 -28.26 34.12 28.58
C LEU A 415 -28.79 33.15 29.65
N PRO A 416 -29.81 33.52 30.39
CA PRO A 416 -30.45 32.64 31.35
C PRO A 416 -31.10 31.46 30.59
N GLY A 417 -30.75 30.21 31.00
CA GLY A 417 -31.32 29.00 30.43
C GLY A 417 -30.40 28.20 29.48
N LEU A 418 -29.21 28.75 29.13
CA LEU A 418 -28.19 27.94 28.47
C LEU A 418 -27.36 27.17 29.51
N PRO A 419 -27.02 25.89 29.24
CA PRO A 419 -26.08 25.16 30.07
C PRO A 419 -24.77 25.94 30.12
N ILE A 420 -24.28 26.23 31.30
CA ILE A 420 -22.97 26.86 31.48
C ILE A 420 -21.93 25.78 31.19
N PRO A 421 -21.08 25.92 30.12
CA PRO A 421 -20.02 24.94 29.88
C PRO A 421 -19.21 24.78 31.15
N GLY A 422 -19.14 23.54 31.64
CA GLY A 422 -18.68 23.21 32.98
C GLY A 422 -17.39 23.87 33.39
N THR A 423 -17.43 24.46 34.56
CA THR A 423 -16.27 24.99 35.30
C THR A 423 -15.20 23.91 35.59
N GLU A 424 -15.47 22.65 35.30
CA GLU A 424 -14.60 21.50 35.59
C GLU A 424 -13.40 21.34 34.61
N TYR A 425 -13.38 22.03 33.50
CA TYR A 425 -12.38 21.83 32.43
C TYR A 425 -11.04 22.58 32.60
N HIS A 426 -10.81 23.26 33.69
CA HIS A 426 -9.57 24.04 33.90
C HIS A 426 -8.28 23.23 34.08
N GLY A 427 -8.37 21.91 34.28
CA GLY A 427 -7.21 21.03 34.59
C GLY A 427 -6.37 20.58 33.38
N LEU A 428 -6.90 20.53 32.17
CA LEU A 428 -6.27 19.89 31.00
C LEU A 428 -5.47 20.84 30.07
N ARG A 429 -5.31 22.09 30.44
CA ARG A 429 -4.62 23.12 29.64
C ARG A 429 -3.14 22.85 29.32
N ARG A 430 -2.50 21.81 29.87
CA ARG A 430 -1.03 21.64 29.82
C ARG A 430 -0.48 20.76 28.69
N LYS A 431 -1.30 20.13 27.84
CA LYS A 431 -0.82 19.24 26.74
C LYS A 431 -1.32 19.61 25.34
N ALA A 432 -1.55 20.90 25.08
CA ALA A 432 -1.91 21.35 23.74
C ALA A 432 -0.69 21.26 22.80
N SER A 433 -0.89 20.54 21.67
CA SER A 433 0.10 20.30 20.64
C SER A 433 0.76 21.57 20.08
N SER A 434 1.94 21.44 19.50
CA SER A 434 2.72 22.51 18.85
C SER A 434 1.97 23.31 17.79
N VAL A 435 0.98 22.68 17.13
CA VAL A 435 0.13 23.30 16.08
C VAL A 435 -0.86 24.32 16.69
N LYS A 436 -1.46 24.00 17.84
CA LYS A 436 -2.31 24.96 18.55
C LYS A 436 -1.49 26.19 18.95
N ARG A 437 -0.25 25.99 19.42
CA ARG A 437 0.67 27.07 19.77
C ARG A 437 1.05 27.91 18.56
N TRP A 438 1.19 27.29 17.37
CA TRP A 438 1.51 28.00 16.13
C TRP A 438 0.31 28.78 15.58
N LEU A 439 -0.91 28.20 15.59
CA LEU A 439 -2.15 28.88 15.26
C LEU A 439 -2.41 30.05 16.23
N GLU A 440 -2.24 29.83 17.54
CA GLU A 440 -2.33 30.88 18.55
C GLU A 440 -1.29 31.98 18.31
N ILE A 441 -0.06 31.64 17.91
CA ILE A 441 0.99 32.63 17.60
C ILE A 441 0.66 33.43 16.33
N THR A 442 0.14 32.80 15.29
CA THR A 442 -0.16 33.47 14.00
C THR A 442 -1.36 34.42 14.13
N PHE A 443 -2.42 33.98 14.82
CA PHE A 443 -3.57 34.81 15.13
C PHE A 443 -3.27 35.86 16.22
N ASP A 444 -2.44 35.52 17.22
CA ASP A 444 -2.11 36.38 18.35
C ASP A 444 -1.12 37.51 17.98
N GLN A 445 -0.29 37.33 16.94
CA GLN A 445 0.61 38.42 16.48
C GLN A 445 -0.12 39.60 15.84
N SER A 446 -1.14 39.32 15.02
CA SER A 446 -1.99 40.42 14.48
C SER A 446 -2.92 41.02 15.54
N ALA A 447 -3.34 40.19 16.52
CA ALA A 447 -4.21 40.62 17.62
C ALA A 447 -3.47 41.36 18.74
N ARG A 448 -2.19 41.08 19.01
CA ARG A 448 -1.39 41.77 20.07
C ARG A 448 -1.16 43.26 19.82
N GLN A 449 -1.36 43.70 18.60
CA GLN A 449 -1.23 45.13 18.23
C GLN A 449 -2.57 45.87 18.27
N GLY A 450 -3.69 45.21 18.58
CA GLY A 450 -5.02 45.80 18.56
C GLY A 450 -5.36 46.58 19.83
N LYS A 451 -5.78 47.83 19.68
CA LYS A 451 -6.21 48.67 20.80
C LYS A 451 -7.47 48.15 21.52
N TYR A 452 -8.31 47.38 20.83
CA TYR A 452 -9.60 46.87 21.30
C TYR A 452 -9.59 45.34 21.47
N LEU A 453 -8.44 44.79 21.76
CA LEU A 453 -8.24 43.33 21.84
C LEU A 453 -9.10 42.66 22.92
N LYS A 454 -9.26 43.32 24.09
CA LYS A 454 -10.02 42.77 25.23
C LYS A 454 -11.49 42.61 24.88
N GLU A 455 -12.06 43.57 24.19
CA GLU A 455 -13.46 43.61 23.79
C GLU A 455 -13.73 42.54 22.72
N VAL A 456 -12.83 42.42 21.75
CA VAL A 456 -12.91 41.33 20.75
C VAL A 456 -12.78 39.97 21.40
N GLN A 457 -11.89 39.80 22.38
CA GLN A 457 -11.77 38.55 23.14
C GLN A 457 -13.03 38.19 23.93
N LEU A 458 -13.70 39.19 24.53
CA LEU A 458 -14.97 38.95 25.21
C LEU A 458 -16.06 38.52 24.24
N PHE A 459 -16.13 39.13 23.06
CA PHE A 459 -17.10 38.76 22.05
C PHE A 459 -16.85 37.38 21.47
N ARG A 460 -15.58 37.02 21.19
CA ARG A 460 -15.16 35.69 20.77
C ARG A 460 -15.57 34.61 21.77
N LYS A 461 -15.28 34.86 23.04
CA LYS A 461 -15.67 33.92 24.13
C LYS A 461 -17.19 33.79 24.18
N TYR A 462 -17.91 34.88 24.11
CA TYR A 462 -19.36 34.86 24.18
C TYR A 462 -20.02 34.08 23.04
N LEU A 463 -19.64 34.30 21.80
CA LEU A 463 -20.18 33.55 20.65
C LEU A 463 -19.77 32.07 20.69
N GLY A 464 -18.57 31.77 21.16
CA GLY A 464 -18.14 30.37 21.36
C GLY A 464 -18.95 29.65 22.42
N ASP A 465 -19.15 30.27 23.58
CA ASP A 465 -19.97 29.71 24.67
C ASP A 465 -21.43 29.56 24.24
N LEU A 466 -21.95 30.49 23.43
CA LEU A 466 -23.29 30.41 22.84
C LEU A 466 -23.42 29.21 21.89
N LEU A 467 -22.44 29.01 21.00
CA LEU A 467 -22.44 27.90 20.03
C LEU A 467 -22.38 26.55 20.75
N ILE A 468 -21.57 26.44 21.80
CA ILE A 468 -21.50 25.25 22.65
C ILE A 468 -22.82 25.00 23.35
N GLY A 469 -23.43 26.03 23.98
CA GLY A 469 -24.71 25.89 24.66
C GLY A 469 -25.86 25.47 23.72
N LEU A 470 -25.90 26.01 22.51
CA LEU A 470 -26.87 25.60 21.47
C LEU A 470 -26.67 24.13 21.06
N TYR A 471 -25.42 23.68 20.96
CA TYR A 471 -25.10 22.30 20.68
C TYR A 471 -25.52 21.35 21.81
N GLU A 472 -25.24 21.71 23.07
CA GLU A 472 -25.64 20.92 24.23
C GLU A 472 -27.17 20.82 24.34
N LEU A 473 -27.92 21.89 24.10
CA LEU A 473 -29.37 21.84 24.03
C LEU A 473 -29.87 20.88 22.94
N LYS A 474 -29.19 20.86 21.79
CA LYS A 474 -29.52 19.92 20.71
C LYS A 474 -29.32 18.46 21.18
N THR A 475 -28.20 18.17 21.83
CA THR A 475 -27.90 16.82 22.31
C THR A 475 -28.89 16.36 23.39
N GLU A 476 -29.28 17.22 24.32
CA GLU A 476 -30.29 16.95 25.34
C GLU A 476 -31.69 16.71 24.74
N SER A 477 -32.04 17.46 23.68
CA SER A 477 -33.35 17.34 23.01
C SER A 477 -33.42 16.20 22.00
N SER A 478 -32.31 15.58 21.66
CA SER A 478 -32.22 14.56 20.60
C SER A 478 -32.85 13.22 20.96
N GLY A 479 -32.99 12.89 22.26
CA GLY A 479 -33.50 11.62 22.74
C GLY A 479 -32.53 10.44 22.64
N PHE A 480 -31.32 10.64 22.12
CA PHE A 480 -30.29 9.61 22.03
C PHE A 480 -29.58 9.38 23.37
N SER A 481 -29.09 8.16 23.58
CA SER A 481 -28.24 7.85 24.73
C SER A 481 -26.85 8.51 24.58
N ILE A 482 -26.14 8.68 25.71
CA ILE A 482 -24.79 9.28 25.72
C ILE A 482 -23.82 8.49 24.83
N LEU A 483 -23.96 7.17 24.75
CA LEU A 483 -23.11 6.32 23.89
C LEU A 483 -23.40 6.52 22.39
N GLU A 484 -24.65 6.63 22.03
CA GLU A 484 -25.06 6.90 20.64
C GLU A 484 -24.59 8.29 20.20
N ILE A 485 -24.72 9.29 21.06
CA ILE A 485 -24.23 10.64 20.79
C ILE A 485 -22.70 10.62 20.56
N ASP A 486 -21.92 9.95 21.41
CA ASP A 486 -20.47 9.83 21.25
C ASP A 486 -20.09 9.16 19.91
N GLN A 487 -20.83 8.11 19.51
CA GLN A 487 -20.61 7.45 18.22
C GLN A 487 -20.92 8.36 17.03
N ILE A 488 -22.05 9.09 17.07
CA ILE A 488 -22.42 10.05 16.02
C ILE A 488 -21.40 11.17 15.92
N GLU A 489 -20.99 11.75 17.05
CA GLU A 489 -19.99 12.80 17.14
C GLU A 489 -18.67 12.37 16.47
N ARG A 490 -18.18 11.17 16.80
CA ARG A 490 -16.92 10.61 16.23
C ARG A 490 -17.07 10.35 14.74
N MET A 491 -18.18 9.74 14.32
CA MET A 491 -18.43 9.46 12.90
C MET A 491 -18.43 10.75 12.07
N MET A 492 -19.09 11.81 12.56
CA MET A 492 -19.16 13.10 11.87
C MET A 492 -17.78 13.77 11.79
N ALA A 493 -17.00 13.75 12.88
CA ALA A 493 -15.65 14.32 12.90
C ALA A 493 -14.70 13.57 11.95
N VAL A 494 -14.72 12.23 11.97
CA VAL A 494 -13.89 11.42 11.07
C VAL A 494 -14.30 11.63 9.61
N LYS A 495 -15.61 11.65 9.31
CA LYS A 495 -16.12 11.87 7.95
C LYS A 495 -15.69 13.22 7.38
N ALA A 496 -15.73 14.29 8.19
CA ALA A 496 -15.26 15.60 7.78
C ALA A 496 -13.76 15.60 7.48
N LEU A 497 -12.96 15.06 8.39
CA LEU A 497 -11.50 14.99 8.27
C LEU A 497 -11.06 14.16 7.07
N ASP A 498 -11.60 12.94 6.89
CA ASP A 498 -11.22 12.03 5.82
C ASP A 498 -11.56 12.62 4.43
N GLY A 499 -12.72 13.24 4.29
CA GLY A 499 -13.14 13.90 3.05
C GLY A 499 -12.23 15.08 2.67
N LEU A 500 -11.93 15.94 3.63
CA LEU A 500 -11.07 17.11 3.41
C LEU A 500 -9.60 16.72 3.20
N TRP A 501 -9.11 15.70 3.90
CA TRP A 501 -7.76 15.17 3.67
C TRP A 501 -7.59 14.59 2.27
N SER A 502 -8.57 13.84 1.78
CA SER A 502 -8.54 13.31 0.41
C SER A 502 -8.50 14.44 -0.64
N ALA A 503 -9.34 15.47 -0.46
CA ALA A 503 -9.34 16.65 -1.33
C ALA A 503 -8.02 17.43 -1.25
N HIS A 504 -7.44 17.55 -0.06
CA HIS A 504 -6.16 18.22 0.15
C HIS A 504 -5.02 17.51 -0.57
N LEU A 505 -4.93 16.16 -0.49
CA LEU A 505 -3.94 15.38 -1.24
C LEU A 505 -4.05 15.60 -2.75
N ALA A 506 -5.28 15.64 -3.28
CA ALA A 506 -5.51 15.96 -4.69
C ALA A 506 -5.02 17.37 -5.06
N ASN A 507 -5.23 18.36 -4.19
CA ASN A 507 -4.74 19.71 -4.38
C ASN A 507 -3.21 19.80 -4.31
N LEU A 508 -2.55 19.08 -3.41
CA LEU A 508 -1.09 19.00 -3.33
C LEU A 508 -0.47 18.37 -4.59
N ASN A 509 -1.11 17.35 -5.16
CA ASN A 509 -0.67 16.76 -6.42
C ASN A 509 -0.78 17.77 -7.59
N ARG A 510 -1.85 18.55 -7.64
CA ARG A 510 -2.00 19.64 -8.63
C ARG A 510 -0.96 20.74 -8.42
N LEU A 511 -0.73 21.12 -7.17
CA LEU A 511 0.29 22.11 -6.81
C LEU A 511 1.68 21.67 -7.23
N ARG A 512 2.04 20.40 -6.97
CA ARG A 512 3.33 19.82 -7.39
C ARG A 512 3.55 19.90 -8.91
N ALA A 513 2.50 19.63 -9.68
CA ALA A 513 2.57 19.77 -11.13
C ALA A 513 2.74 21.25 -11.57
N ALA A 514 2.06 22.17 -10.90
CA ALA A 514 2.05 23.58 -11.26
C ALA A 514 3.30 24.36 -10.79
N VAL A 515 3.89 23.99 -9.65
CA VAL A 515 4.99 24.76 -9.05
C VAL A 515 6.27 24.72 -9.89
N ASN A 516 6.47 23.68 -10.68
CA ASN A 516 7.62 23.58 -11.59
C ASN A 516 7.66 24.69 -12.64
N ILE A 517 6.50 25.24 -13.01
CA ILE A 517 6.39 26.36 -13.96
C ILE A 517 6.99 27.64 -13.35
N ARG A 518 6.93 27.81 -12.03
CA ARG A 518 7.49 28.99 -11.32
C ARG A 518 9.04 29.01 -11.35
N GLY A 519 9.68 27.86 -11.62
CA GLY A 519 11.13 27.79 -11.82
C GLY A 519 11.63 28.69 -12.97
N PHE A 520 10.78 28.96 -13.97
CA PHE A 520 11.10 29.92 -15.04
C PHE A 520 11.18 31.37 -14.55
N ALA A 521 10.59 31.71 -13.41
CA ALA A 521 10.68 33.02 -12.76
C ALA A 521 11.85 33.13 -11.77
N HIS A 522 12.84 32.25 -11.83
CA HIS A 522 13.99 32.18 -10.92
C HIS A 522 13.62 31.91 -9.44
N MET A 523 12.41 31.43 -9.17
CA MET A 523 11.99 30.99 -7.83
C MET A 523 12.37 29.52 -7.62
N ASN A 524 12.72 29.15 -6.38
CA ASN A 524 12.96 27.74 -6.05
C ASN A 524 11.60 26.99 -5.96
N PRO A 525 11.31 26.05 -6.86
CA PRO A 525 10.01 25.38 -6.87
C PRO A 525 9.69 24.65 -5.57
N LEU A 526 10.69 24.10 -4.89
CA LEU A 526 10.51 23.38 -3.63
C LEU A 526 10.10 24.33 -2.49
N GLU A 527 10.72 25.50 -2.40
CA GLU A 527 10.36 26.50 -1.38
C GLU A 527 8.94 27.04 -1.59
N GLU A 528 8.58 27.33 -2.84
CA GLU A 528 7.22 27.73 -3.19
C GLU A 528 6.20 26.64 -2.85
N TYR A 529 6.54 25.38 -3.14
CA TYR A 529 5.72 24.24 -2.78
C TYR A 529 5.52 24.14 -1.26
N LYS A 530 6.57 24.29 -0.46
CA LYS A 530 6.49 24.26 1.01
C LYS A 530 5.56 25.35 1.54
N ILE A 531 5.69 26.57 1.02
CA ILE A 531 4.87 27.72 1.44
C ILE A 531 3.40 27.49 1.10
N ASP A 532 3.09 27.16 -0.15
CA ASP A 532 1.71 26.99 -0.60
C ASP A 532 1.06 25.76 0.01
N SER A 533 1.80 24.63 0.15
CA SER A 533 1.27 23.44 0.83
C SER A 533 0.93 23.69 2.28
N CYS A 534 1.73 24.50 2.99
CA CYS A 534 1.44 24.92 4.36
C CYS A 534 0.17 25.77 4.43
N ARG A 535 -0.01 26.72 3.50
CA ARG A 535 -1.23 27.54 3.40
C ARG A 535 -2.47 26.69 3.14
N PHE A 536 -2.39 25.74 2.21
CA PHE A 536 -3.49 24.81 1.94
C PHE A 536 -3.81 23.92 3.12
N PHE A 537 -2.79 23.48 3.86
CA PHE A 537 -2.98 22.64 5.04
C PHE A 537 -3.69 23.40 6.17
N ILE A 538 -3.30 24.65 6.42
CA ILE A 538 -3.96 25.51 7.40
C ILE A 538 -5.43 25.74 7.02
N ALA A 539 -5.69 26.03 5.74
CA ALA A 539 -7.04 26.21 5.24
C ALA A 539 -7.88 24.93 5.36
N MET A 540 -7.28 23.77 5.11
CA MET A 540 -7.94 22.47 5.31
C MET A 540 -8.30 22.24 6.77
N LEU A 541 -7.41 22.51 7.73
CA LEU A 541 -7.68 22.37 9.17
C LEU A 541 -8.76 23.34 9.67
N SER A 542 -8.83 24.53 9.09
CA SER A 542 -9.92 25.48 9.35
C SER A 542 -11.25 24.95 8.80
N ALA A 543 -11.25 24.47 7.56
CA ALA A 543 -12.41 23.85 6.95
C ALA A 543 -12.89 22.60 7.69
N ASP A 544 -11.97 21.77 8.24
CA ASP A 544 -12.30 20.61 9.05
C ASP A 544 -13.09 20.99 10.31
N ARG A 545 -12.63 21.99 11.03
CA ARG A 545 -13.36 22.50 12.20
C ARG A 545 -14.76 22.98 11.83
N ARG A 546 -14.87 23.77 10.76
CA ARG A 546 -16.16 24.33 10.31
C ARG A 546 -17.12 23.22 9.85
N LEU A 547 -16.65 22.32 9.02
CA LEU A 547 -17.46 21.23 8.50
C LEU A 547 -17.90 20.23 9.59
N THR A 548 -17.02 19.94 10.55
CA THR A 548 -17.36 19.12 11.72
C THR A 548 -18.47 19.78 12.52
N VAL A 549 -18.36 21.07 12.84
CA VAL A 549 -19.39 21.81 13.58
C VAL A 549 -20.70 21.86 12.79
N GLU A 550 -20.66 22.09 11.47
CA GLU A 550 -21.86 22.04 10.63
C GLU A 550 -22.53 20.66 10.65
N TYR A 551 -21.77 19.57 10.57
CA TYR A 551 -22.33 18.21 10.64
C TYR A 551 -22.95 17.93 12.01
N LEU A 552 -22.33 18.38 13.08
CA LEU A 552 -22.85 18.21 14.43
C LEU A 552 -24.18 18.98 14.65
N LEU A 553 -24.35 20.12 14.01
CA LEU A 553 -25.54 20.96 14.13
C LEU A 553 -26.69 20.54 13.20
N LYS A 554 -26.40 19.79 12.12
CA LYS A 554 -27.42 19.25 11.21
C LYS A 554 -28.32 18.22 11.91
N PRO A 555 -29.58 18.04 11.43
CA PRO A 555 -30.45 16.97 11.96
C PRO A 555 -29.79 15.59 11.85
N TRP A 556 -29.80 14.83 12.91
CA TRP A 556 -29.33 13.45 12.90
C TRP A 556 -30.49 12.56 12.47
N LEU A 557 -30.47 12.11 11.21
CA LEU A 557 -31.43 11.18 10.65
C LEU A 557 -30.82 9.77 10.76
N ILE A 558 -31.25 8.99 11.75
CA ILE A 558 -31.00 7.55 11.79
C ILE A 558 -32.23 6.90 11.16
N GLN A 559 -32.09 6.28 10.00
CA GLN A 559 -33.12 5.39 9.47
C GLN A 559 -33.13 4.13 10.34
N GLU A 560 -34.27 3.79 10.92
CA GLU A 560 -34.47 2.52 11.63
C GLU A 560 -34.21 1.38 10.64
N GLY A 561 -33.09 0.66 10.81
CA GLY A 561 -32.79 -0.53 10.03
C GLY A 561 -31.41 -0.60 9.41
N ASP A 562 -30.62 0.47 9.40
CA ASP A 562 -29.22 0.41 8.98
C ASP A 562 -28.34 0.03 10.17
N GLU A 563 -27.96 -1.26 10.28
CA GLU A 563 -26.65 -1.60 10.82
C GLU A 563 -25.65 -0.69 10.09
N LEU A 564 -24.77 -0.05 10.86
CA LEU A 564 -23.75 0.90 10.40
C LEU A 564 -22.88 0.30 9.27
N ASP A 565 -23.48 0.12 8.10
CA ASP A 565 -22.76 -0.21 6.89
C ASP A 565 -22.05 1.07 6.43
N VAL A 566 -20.76 1.11 6.72
CA VAL A 566 -19.83 2.09 6.16
C VAL A 566 -19.66 1.73 4.69
N GLU A 567 -20.59 2.16 3.83
CA GLU A 567 -20.30 2.21 2.40
C GLU A 567 -19.20 3.25 2.17
N TYR A 568 -18.02 2.74 1.91
CA TYR A 568 -16.92 3.51 1.35
C TYR A 568 -17.33 3.94 -0.07
N ALA A 569 -17.77 5.18 -0.23
CA ALA A 569 -17.85 5.86 -1.51
C ALA A 569 -16.59 6.69 -1.75
#